data_252d8e6aed6cdb58a670714b4b514d3f
#
_entry.id   252d8e6aed6cdb58a670714b4b514d3f
#
_cell.length_a   1.000
_cell.length_b   1.000
_cell.length_c   1.000
_cell.angle_alpha   90.00
_cell.angle_beta   90.00
_cell.angle_gamma   90.00
#
_symmetry.space_group_name_H-M   'P 1'
#
loop_
_entity.id
_entity.type
_entity.pdbx_description
1 polymer ?
#
loop_
_entity_poly.entity_id
_entity_poly.type
_entity_poly.pdbx_seq_one_letter_code
_entity_poly.pdbx_strand_id
1 'polypeptide(L)' 'MKDLLEFIAKALVDEPDSVEVKEIGEGRSVILQLKVADSDIGKVIGKKGRIANALRVIIKAVATKGGKVAIVQIID' A
#
# COMPACT_ATOMS: atom_id res chain seq x y z
N MET A 1 -10.18 0.58 0.47
CA MET A 1 -8.75 0.94 0.60
C MET A 1 -7.82 -0.20 0.23
N LYS A 2 -8.06 -1.36 0.78
CA LYS A 2 -7.24 -2.55 0.48
C LYS A 2 -7.19 -2.85 -1.01
N ASP A 3 -8.35 -2.87 -1.65
CA ASP A 3 -8.46 -3.18 -3.08
C ASP A 3 -7.76 -2.14 -3.95
N LEU A 4 -7.84 -0.86 -3.55
CA LEU A 4 -7.16 0.21 -4.27
C LEU A 4 -5.65 0.06 -4.18
N LEU A 5 -5.12 -0.19 -2.99
CA LEU A 5 -3.68 -0.39 -2.81
C LEU A 5 -3.19 -1.60 -3.60
N GLU A 6 -3.93 -2.68 -3.56
CA GLU A 6 -3.61 -3.89 -4.30
C GLU A 6 -3.59 -3.62 -5.81
N PHE A 7 -4.59 -2.91 -6.32
CA PHE A 7 -4.67 -2.55 -7.73
C PHE A 7 -3.45 -1.74 -8.18
N ILE A 8 -3.10 -0.71 -7.41
CA ILE A 8 -1.97 0.15 -7.75
C ILE A 8 -0.67 -0.64 -7.71
N ALA A 9 -0.47 -1.44 -6.66
CA ALA A 9 0.75 -2.23 -6.51
C ALA A 9 0.91 -3.22 -7.67
N LYS A 10 -0.16 -3.90 -8.07
CA LYS A 10 -0.12 -4.82 -9.21
C LYS A 10 0.23 -4.13 -10.51
N ALA A 11 -0.14 -2.87 -10.67
CA ALA A 11 0.19 -2.10 -11.87
C ALA A 11 1.66 -1.68 -11.90
N LEU A 12 2.32 -1.61 -10.76
CA LEU A 12 3.71 -1.15 -10.65
C LEU A 12 4.75 -2.26 -10.74
N VAL A 13 4.38 -3.48 -10.37
CA VAL A 13 5.35 -4.58 -10.21
C VAL A 13 5.41 -5.48 -11.44
N ASP A 14 6.49 -6.25 -11.54
CA ASP A 14 6.66 -7.24 -12.60
C ASP A 14 5.96 -8.57 -12.27
N GLU A 15 5.77 -8.85 -10.98
CA GLU A 15 5.15 -10.08 -10.51
C GLU A 15 3.88 -9.78 -9.73
N PRO A 16 2.79 -9.43 -10.43
CA PRO A 16 1.53 -9.06 -9.77
C PRO A 16 0.91 -10.18 -8.94
N ASP A 17 1.17 -11.44 -9.29
CA ASP A 17 0.63 -12.58 -8.54
C ASP A 17 1.23 -12.69 -7.14
N SER A 18 2.38 -12.04 -6.91
CA SER A 18 3.03 -12.03 -5.60
C SER A 18 2.56 -10.88 -4.70
N VAL A 19 1.69 -10.01 -5.21
CA VAL A 19 1.19 -8.89 -4.43
C VAL A 19 0.15 -9.37 -3.43
N GLU A 20 0.36 -9.02 -2.17
CA GLU A 20 -0.60 -9.26 -1.09
C GLU A 20 -0.79 -7.99 -0.29
N VAL A 21 -2.02 -7.70 0.07
CA VAL A 21 -2.33 -6.61 0.98
C VAL A 21 -3.11 -7.19 2.15
N LYS A 22 -2.60 -6.96 3.36
CA LYS A 22 -3.26 -7.40 4.58
C LYS A 22 -3.77 -6.17 5.32
N GLU A 23 -5.03 -6.19 5.69
CA GLU A 23 -5.64 -5.12 6.45
C GLU A 23 -5.73 -5.54 7.91
N ILE A 24 -5.12 -4.75 8.79
CA ILE A 24 -5.08 -5.01 10.24
C ILE A 24 -5.59 -3.76 10.94
N GLY A 25 -6.42 -3.94 11.94
CA GLY A 25 -6.87 -2.82 12.76
C GLY A 25 -8.29 -2.95 13.21
N GLU A 26 -8.66 -2.08 14.12
CA GLU A 26 -9.98 -2.01 14.69
C GLU A 26 -10.51 -0.58 14.67
N GLY A 27 -11.83 -0.45 14.54
CA GLY A 27 -12.47 0.85 14.56
C GLY A 27 -12.01 1.74 13.43
N ARG A 28 -11.48 2.92 13.80
CA ARG A 28 -11.11 3.95 12.83
C ARG A 28 -9.67 3.85 12.34
N SER A 29 -8.84 3.07 13.01
CA SER A 29 -7.42 2.92 12.68
C SER A 29 -7.16 1.63 11.93
N VAL A 30 -6.53 1.73 10.78
CA VAL A 30 -6.26 0.59 9.89
C VAL A 30 -4.80 0.61 9.46
N ILE A 31 -4.16 -0.53 9.49
CA ILE A 31 -2.82 -0.72 8.93
C ILE A 31 -2.96 -1.60 7.70
N LEU A 32 -2.45 -1.12 6.58
CA LEU A 32 -2.40 -1.89 5.34
C LEU A 32 -0.96 -2.33 5.11
N GLN A 33 -0.74 -3.63 5.17
CA GLN A 33 0.58 -4.21 4.94
C GLN A 33 0.66 -4.69 3.51
N LEU A 34 1.55 -4.08 2.73
CA LEU A 34 1.77 -4.43 1.33
C LEU A 34 3.00 -5.32 1.24
N LYS A 35 2.81 -6.48 0.63
CA LYS A 35 3.89 -7.41 0.33
C LYS A 35 3.95 -7.63 -1.17
N VAL A 36 5.17 -7.58 -1.72
CA VAL A 36 5.43 -7.84 -3.13
C VAL A 36 6.60 -8.81 -3.24
N ALA A 37 6.89 -9.28 -4.44
CA ALA A 37 8.09 -10.09 -4.67
C ALA A 37 9.34 -9.28 -4.28
N ASP A 38 10.35 -9.93 -3.71
CA ASP A 38 11.57 -9.27 -3.27
C ASP A 38 12.20 -8.43 -4.39
N SER A 39 12.16 -8.91 -5.61
CA SER A 39 12.70 -8.20 -6.78
C SER A 39 11.91 -6.93 -7.12
N ASP A 40 10.70 -6.79 -6.61
CA ASP A 40 9.81 -5.67 -6.92
C ASP A 40 9.74 -4.61 -5.81
N ILE A 41 10.38 -4.85 -4.67
CA ILE A 41 10.32 -3.91 -3.54
C ILE A 41 10.70 -2.49 -3.95
N GLY A 42 11.76 -2.34 -4.74
CA GLY A 42 12.19 -1.03 -5.22
C GLY A 42 11.15 -0.32 -6.08
N LYS A 43 10.26 -1.07 -6.72
CA LYS A 43 9.22 -0.50 -7.60
C LYS A 43 8.05 0.09 -6.83
N VAL A 44 7.84 -0.34 -5.59
CA VAL A 44 6.79 0.22 -4.74
C VAL A 44 7.33 1.26 -3.76
N ILE A 45 8.65 1.30 -3.55
CA ILE A 45 9.29 2.33 -2.75
C ILE A 45 9.64 3.53 -3.61
N GLY A 46 10.29 3.28 -4.73
CA GLY A 46 10.73 4.31 -5.65
C GLY A 46 11.97 5.06 -5.17
N LYS A 47 12.48 5.93 -6.02
CA LYS A 47 13.67 6.71 -5.72
C LYS A 47 13.39 7.66 -4.57
N LYS A 48 14.18 7.58 -3.52
CA LYS A 48 14.03 8.39 -2.30
C LYS A 48 12.66 8.21 -1.62
N GLY A 49 12.03 7.06 -1.83
CA GLY A 49 10.75 6.76 -1.23
C GLY A 49 9.56 7.47 -1.86
N ARG A 50 9.72 8.04 -3.06
CA ARG A 50 8.67 8.85 -3.69
C ARG A 50 7.39 8.08 -4.00
N ILE A 51 7.53 6.85 -4.48
CA ILE A 51 6.36 6.03 -4.80
C ILE A 51 5.64 5.63 -3.50
N ALA A 52 6.39 5.16 -2.51
CA ALA A 52 5.81 4.80 -1.21
C ALA A 52 5.08 6.00 -0.58
N ASN A 53 5.68 7.19 -0.65
CA ASN A 53 5.04 8.39 -0.12
C ASN A 53 3.77 8.75 -0.88
N ALA A 54 3.78 8.60 -2.21
CA ALA A 54 2.59 8.84 -3.03
C ALA A 54 1.46 7.87 -2.67
N LEU A 55 1.80 6.59 -2.48
CA LEU A 55 0.82 5.59 -2.05
C LEU A 55 0.21 5.95 -0.70
N ARG A 56 1.03 6.40 0.24
CA ARG A 56 0.55 6.83 1.55
C ARG A 56 -0.39 8.02 1.46
N VAL A 57 -0.08 8.99 0.62
CA VAL A 57 -0.93 10.16 0.40
C VAL A 57 -2.29 9.76 -0.17
N ILE A 58 -2.30 8.91 -1.19
CA ILE A 58 -3.54 8.46 -1.82
C ILE A 58 -4.41 7.69 -0.83
N ILE A 59 -3.81 6.72 -0.13
CA ILE A 59 -4.56 5.89 0.81
C ILE A 59 -5.06 6.71 2.00
N LYS A 60 -4.24 7.65 2.49
CA LYS A 60 -4.67 8.55 3.56
C LYS A 60 -5.87 9.39 3.16
N ALA A 61 -5.87 9.90 1.93
CA ALA A 61 -6.98 10.70 1.44
C ALA A 61 -8.28 9.90 1.37
N VAL A 62 -8.20 8.66 0.86
CA VAL A 62 -9.36 7.77 0.79
C VAL A 62 -9.86 7.42 2.19
N ALA A 63 -8.95 7.10 3.09
CA ALA A 63 -9.31 6.77 4.47
C ALA A 63 -10.01 7.94 5.18
N THR A 64 -9.47 9.14 5.01
CA THR A 64 -10.03 10.34 5.63
C THR A 64 -11.45 10.59 5.15
N LYS A 65 -11.72 10.37 3.86
CA LYS A 65 -13.08 10.49 3.33
C LYS A 65 -14.06 9.53 4.00
N GLY A 66 -13.59 8.36 4.37
CA GLY A 66 -14.40 7.36 5.09
C GLY A 66 -14.38 7.50 6.60
N GLY A 67 -13.77 8.55 7.13
CA GLY A 67 -13.67 8.77 8.57
C GLY A 67 -12.66 7.87 9.26
N LYS A 68 -11.67 7.36 8.52
CA LYS A 68 -10.66 6.44 9.04
C LYS A 68 -9.26 7.02 8.94
N VAL A 69 -8.35 6.42 9.69
CA VAL A 69 -6.91 6.69 9.62
C VAL A 69 -6.23 5.43 9.12
N ALA A 70 -5.50 5.52 8.03
CA ALA A 70 -4.82 4.37 7.45
C ALA A 70 -3.31 4.61 7.38
N ILE A 71 -2.56 3.58 7.73
CA ILE A 71 -1.10 3.56 7.64
C ILE A 71 -0.72 2.48 6.64
N VAL A 72 0.15 2.79 5.69
CA VAL A 72 0.65 1.83 4.71
C VAL A 72 2.05 1.40 5.14
N GLN A 73 2.23 0.10 5.31
CA GLN A 73 3.53 -0.51 5.58
C GLN A 73 3.93 -1.38 4.41
N ILE A 74 5.15 -1.21 3.93
CA ILE A 74 5.71 -2.07 2.89
C ILE A 74 6.59 -3.09 3.58
N ILE A 75 6.28 -4.37 3.36
CA ILE A 75 6.94 -5.48 4.05
C ILE A 75 7.97 -6.11 3.11
N ASP A 76 9.15 -6.37 3.63
CA ASP A 76 10.22 -7.06 2.92
C ASP A 76 9.95 -8.57 2.85
#